data_a34978b86fa0a6307ba2b7b7e17659d2
#
_entry.id   a34978b86fa0a6307ba2b7b7e17659d2
#
_cell.length_a   1.000
_cell.length_b   1.000
_cell.length_c   1.000
_cell.angle_alpha   90.00
_cell.angle_beta   90.00
_cell.angle_gamma   90.00
#
_symmetry.space_group_name_H-M   'P 1'
#
loop_
_entity.id
_entity.type
_entity.pdbx_description
1 polymer ?
#
loop_
_entity_poly.entity_id
_entity_poly.type
_entity_poly.pdbx_seq_one_letter_code
_entity_poly.pdbx_strand_id
1 'polypeptide(L)'
;MIVGLLTWFVPTSVVVDGEIIYNAAFDADGNVIENAGTSPVGLWNLFLAPILGLQEGVQVAAALIVSGGFVAVLTATGALDAGIGALLRKFSGNTLICVLMFAFALMGTVFGLWEELPAYAVVVIPMFLAAGYDAFTGIMVIIVGAVAGNMADIVNPYAIGAAVAATGNDELGIGDGIVLRMILFVVLLVMGCFSAIRYANT
;
A
#
# COMPACT_ATOMS: atom_id res chain seq x y z
N MET A 1 12.48 -8.98 -15.82
CA MET A 1 13.42 -9.88 -16.55
C MET A 1 13.28 -11.35 -16.13
N ILE A 2 13.41 -11.72 -14.83
CA ILE A 2 13.29 -13.13 -14.38
C ILE A 2 11.95 -13.73 -14.79
N VAL A 3 10.84 -13.05 -14.55
CA VAL A 3 9.50 -13.51 -14.96
C VAL A 3 9.41 -13.69 -16.47
N GLY A 4 9.99 -12.77 -17.26
CA GLY A 4 10.02 -12.90 -18.72
C GLY A 4 10.80 -14.11 -19.22
N LEU A 5 11.85 -14.52 -18.50
CA LEU A 5 12.56 -15.76 -18.79
C LEU A 5 11.73 -17.01 -18.44
N LEU A 6 10.92 -16.93 -17.37
CA LEU A 6 10.03 -18.04 -16.98
C LEU A 6 8.96 -18.34 -18.04
N THR A 7 8.54 -17.34 -18.83
CA THR A 7 7.55 -17.58 -19.91
C THR A 7 8.04 -18.56 -21.00
N TRP A 8 9.32 -18.88 -21.03
CA TRP A 8 9.89 -19.87 -21.94
C TRP A 8 9.69 -21.30 -21.45
N PHE A 9 9.44 -21.48 -20.16
CA PHE A 9 9.36 -22.79 -19.50
C PHE A 9 8.00 -23.07 -18.88
N VAL A 10 7.26 -22.01 -18.52
CA VAL A 10 5.96 -22.14 -17.86
C VAL A 10 4.85 -21.99 -18.90
N PRO A 11 3.94 -22.98 -19.04
CA PRO A 11 2.79 -22.87 -19.90
C PRO A 11 1.89 -21.69 -19.52
N THR A 12 1.26 -21.09 -20.51
CA THR A 12 0.25 -20.05 -20.28
C THR A 12 -0.97 -20.64 -19.59
N SER A 13 -1.68 -19.81 -18.82
CA SER A 13 -2.97 -20.16 -18.23
C SER A 13 -3.91 -18.98 -18.38
N VAL A 14 -5.20 -19.25 -18.55
CA VAL A 14 -6.25 -18.25 -18.62
C VAL A 14 -7.29 -18.52 -17.55
N VAL A 15 -7.99 -17.47 -17.13
CA VAL A 15 -9.12 -17.57 -16.19
C VAL A 15 -10.41 -17.36 -16.98
N VAL A 16 -11.31 -18.33 -16.91
CA VAL A 16 -12.63 -18.26 -17.55
C VAL A 16 -13.67 -18.62 -16.50
N ASP A 17 -14.65 -17.78 -16.30
CA ASP A 17 -15.72 -17.95 -15.31
C ASP A 17 -15.23 -18.32 -13.89
N GLY A 18 -14.07 -17.78 -13.52
CA GLY A 18 -13.44 -18.03 -12.20
C GLY A 18 -12.65 -19.34 -12.10
N GLU A 19 -12.59 -20.16 -13.16
CA GLU A 19 -11.75 -21.35 -13.22
C GLU A 19 -10.42 -21.06 -13.95
N ILE A 20 -9.31 -21.60 -13.42
CA ILE A 20 -7.99 -21.50 -14.08
C ILE A 20 -7.84 -22.67 -15.04
N ILE A 21 -7.80 -22.36 -16.33
CA ILE A 21 -7.50 -23.34 -17.36
C ILE A 21 -6.00 -23.29 -17.63
N TYR A 22 -5.29 -24.32 -17.21
CA TYR A 22 -3.86 -24.43 -17.41
C TYR A 22 -3.51 -24.82 -18.84
N ASN A 23 -2.38 -24.35 -19.32
CA ASN A 23 -1.88 -24.59 -20.68
C ASN A 23 -2.85 -24.10 -21.75
N ALA A 24 -3.48 -22.93 -21.51
CA ALA A 24 -4.46 -22.33 -22.39
C ALA A 24 -4.12 -20.86 -22.66
N ALA A 25 -4.59 -20.34 -23.79
CA ALA A 25 -4.49 -18.93 -24.17
C ALA A 25 -5.78 -18.49 -24.85
N PHE A 26 -5.99 -17.18 -25.00
CA PHE A 26 -7.06 -16.65 -25.86
C PHE A 26 -6.55 -16.48 -27.30
N ASP A 27 -7.40 -16.79 -28.28
CA ASP A 27 -7.16 -16.45 -29.68
C ASP A 27 -7.49 -14.97 -29.97
N ALA A 28 -7.29 -14.54 -31.21
CA ALA A 28 -7.60 -13.18 -31.64
C ALA A 28 -9.08 -12.82 -31.53
N ASP A 29 -9.96 -13.82 -31.49
CA ASP A 29 -11.41 -13.68 -31.42
C ASP A 29 -11.93 -13.83 -29.99
N GLY A 30 -11.05 -14.05 -29.01
CA GLY A 30 -11.37 -14.18 -27.60
C GLY A 30 -11.81 -15.57 -27.14
N ASN A 31 -11.66 -16.61 -27.98
CA ASN A 31 -11.97 -17.98 -27.59
C ASN A 31 -10.76 -18.62 -26.87
N VAL A 32 -11.04 -19.56 -25.96
CA VAL A 32 -9.98 -20.30 -25.26
C VAL A 32 -9.41 -21.39 -26.16
N ILE A 33 -8.09 -21.35 -26.36
CA ILE A 33 -7.33 -22.42 -27.01
C ILE A 33 -6.68 -23.24 -25.92
N GLU A 34 -7.05 -24.50 -25.78
CA GLU A 34 -6.39 -25.45 -24.91
C GLU A 34 -5.07 -25.95 -25.52
N ASN A 35 -4.15 -26.36 -24.69
CA ASN A 35 -2.78 -26.80 -25.08
C ASN A 35 -1.99 -25.73 -25.85
N ALA A 36 -2.16 -24.47 -25.47
CA ALA A 36 -1.49 -23.32 -26.09
C ALA A 36 0.05 -23.34 -25.88
N GLY A 37 0.54 -24.17 -24.96
CA GLY A 37 1.97 -24.28 -24.67
C GLY A 37 2.53 -23.06 -23.96
N THR A 38 3.81 -22.78 -24.19
CA THR A 38 4.49 -21.59 -23.67
C THR A 38 4.32 -20.44 -24.66
N SER A 39 4.08 -19.23 -24.14
CA SER A 39 4.12 -18.01 -24.95
C SER A 39 5.36 -17.19 -24.56
N PRO A 40 6.54 -17.50 -25.12
CA PRO A 40 7.79 -16.88 -24.74
C PRO A 40 7.80 -15.41 -25.12
N VAL A 41 8.16 -14.57 -24.16
CA VAL A 41 8.43 -13.15 -24.43
C VAL A 41 9.64 -13.06 -25.34
N GLY A 42 9.51 -12.36 -26.48
CA GLY A 42 10.61 -12.17 -27.42
C GLY A 42 11.83 -11.52 -26.74
N LEU A 43 13.03 -11.89 -27.16
CA LEU A 43 14.28 -11.35 -26.60
C LEU A 43 14.29 -9.81 -26.60
N TRP A 44 13.74 -9.18 -27.63
CA TRP A 44 13.65 -7.74 -27.71
C TRP A 44 12.77 -7.16 -26.60
N ASN A 45 11.63 -7.75 -26.32
CA ASN A 45 10.74 -7.35 -25.24
C ASN A 45 11.38 -7.56 -23.85
N LEU A 46 12.22 -8.57 -23.71
CA LEU A 46 12.98 -8.79 -22.49
C LEU A 46 13.97 -7.63 -22.21
N PHE A 47 14.62 -7.10 -23.25
CA PHE A 47 15.49 -5.93 -23.12
C PHE A 47 14.69 -4.63 -22.92
N LEU A 48 13.47 -4.54 -23.46
CA LEU A 48 12.60 -3.39 -23.26
C LEU A 48 11.90 -3.39 -21.89
N ALA A 49 11.75 -4.54 -21.24
CA ALA A 49 11.04 -4.67 -19.97
C ALA A 49 11.48 -3.68 -18.88
N PRO A 50 12.78 -3.39 -18.66
CA PRO A 50 13.18 -2.37 -17.70
C PRO A 50 12.71 -0.97 -18.07
N ILE A 51 12.68 -0.63 -19.35
CA ILE A 51 12.25 0.69 -19.85
C ILE A 51 10.75 0.84 -19.68
N LEU A 52 9.98 -0.19 -20.04
CA LEU A 52 8.53 -0.21 -19.87
C LEU A 52 8.14 -0.16 -18.39
N GLY A 53 8.83 -0.94 -17.54
CA GLY A 53 8.61 -0.90 -16.10
C GLY A 53 8.93 0.47 -15.48
N LEU A 54 9.96 1.17 -16.02
CA LEU A 54 10.25 2.54 -15.59
C LEU A 54 9.15 3.51 -16.02
N GLN A 55 8.59 3.35 -17.22
CA GLN A 55 7.48 4.16 -17.71
C GLN A 55 6.21 3.98 -16.86
N GLU A 56 5.89 2.75 -16.49
CA GLU A 56 4.75 2.47 -15.59
C GLU A 56 4.99 2.99 -14.17
N GLY A 57 6.23 2.89 -13.66
CA GLY A 57 6.61 3.36 -12.33
C GLY A 57 6.82 4.87 -12.21
N VAL A 58 6.80 5.62 -13.32
CA VAL A 58 7.12 7.07 -13.30
C VAL A 58 6.12 7.87 -12.46
N GLN A 59 4.87 7.46 -12.41
CA GLN A 59 3.85 8.15 -11.59
C GLN A 59 4.16 8.04 -10.10
N VAL A 60 4.56 6.85 -9.63
CA VAL A 60 4.96 6.62 -8.24
C VAL A 60 6.23 7.41 -7.92
N ALA A 61 7.23 7.38 -8.80
CA ALA A 61 8.46 8.14 -8.62
C ALA A 61 8.19 9.66 -8.56
N ALA A 62 7.33 10.18 -9.44
CA ALA A 62 6.94 11.59 -9.44
C ALA A 62 6.20 11.97 -8.14
N ALA A 63 5.28 11.13 -7.67
CA ALA A 63 4.58 11.34 -6.40
C ALA A 63 5.54 11.42 -5.21
N LEU A 64 6.54 10.52 -5.14
CA LEU A 64 7.57 10.54 -4.11
C LEU A 64 8.43 11.81 -4.15
N ILE A 65 8.84 12.26 -5.35
CA ILE A 65 9.63 13.49 -5.52
C ILE A 65 8.82 14.71 -5.06
N VAL A 66 7.56 14.81 -5.48
CA VAL A 66 6.67 15.92 -5.09
C VAL A 66 6.40 15.90 -3.59
N SER A 67 6.12 14.75 -3.00
CA SER A 67 5.90 14.60 -1.56
C SER A 67 7.16 14.98 -0.77
N GLY A 68 8.34 14.53 -1.20
CA GLY A 68 9.62 14.90 -0.60
C GLY A 68 9.88 16.41 -0.68
N GLY A 69 9.61 17.02 -1.82
CA GLY A 69 9.71 18.47 -2.02
C GLY A 69 8.76 19.25 -1.11
N PHE A 70 7.52 18.77 -0.95
CA PHE A 70 6.55 19.38 -0.05
C PHE A 70 7.02 19.33 1.42
N VAL A 71 7.51 18.17 1.88
CA VAL A 71 8.08 18.04 3.23
C VAL A 71 9.29 18.95 3.42
N ALA A 72 10.16 19.08 2.42
CA ALA A 72 11.30 19.98 2.48
C ALA A 72 10.88 21.46 2.65
N VAL A 73 9.84 21.90 1.95
CA VAL A 73 9.26 23.26 2.10
C VAL A 73 8.67 23.44 3.50
N LEU A 74 7.91 22.46 4.00
CA LEU A 74 7.34 22.51 5.36
C LEU A 74 8.45 22.61 6.43
N THR A 75 9.54 21.90 6.26
CA THR A 75 10.69 21.95 7.16
C THR A 75 11.38 23.33 7.08
N ALA A 76 11.64 23.83 5.88
CA ALA A 76 12.32 25.11 5.66
C ALA A 76 11.50 26.32 6.18
N THR A 77 10.17 26.22 6.17
CA THR A 77 9.28 27.27 6.70
C THR A 77 9.07 27.19 8.21
N GLY A 78 9.56 26.14 8.89
CA GLY A 78 9.28 25.89 10.31
C GLY A 78 7.84 25.45 10.60
N ALA A 79 7.01 25.26 9.58
CA ALA A 79 5.64 24.83 9.72
C ALA A 79 5.56 23.43 10.36
N LEU A 80 6.53 22.57 10.04
CA LEU A 80 6.66 21.24 10.58
C LEU A 80 6.89 21.28 12.10
N ASP A 81 7.85 22.06 12.57
CA ASP A 81 8.16 22.19 14.00
C ASP A 81 6.99 22.80 14.78
N ALA A 82 6.31 23.78 14.19
CA ALA A 82 5.12 24.37 14.78
C ALA A 82 3.97 23.37 14.88
N GLY A 83 3.77 22.54 13.85
CA GLY A 83 2.76 21.48 13.83
C GLY A 83 3.05 20.38 14.86
N ILE A 84 4.30 19.93 14.94
CA ILE A 84 4.77 18.98 15.97
C ILE A 84 4.52 19.55 17.37
N GLY A 85 4.96 20.78 17.62
CA GLY A 85 4.76 21.44 18.91
C GLY A 85 3.27 21.60 19.27
N ALA A 86 2.39 21.84 18.31
CA ALA A 86 0.95 21.92 18.54
C ALA A 86 0.36 20.53 18.90
N LEU A 87 0.77 19.47 18.21
CA LEU A 87 0.35 18.10 18.52
C LEU A 87 0.80 17.67 19.91
N LEU A 88 2.07 17.90 20.26
CA LEU A 88 2.62 17.55 21.56
C LEU A 88 2.00 18.33 22.73
N ARG A 89 1.52 19.55 22.48
CA ARG A 89 0.76 20.31 23.50
C ARG A 89 -0.62 19.73 23.73
N LYS A 90 -1.25 19.13 22.71
CA LYS A 90 -2.61 18.63 22.76
C LYS A 90 -2.67 17.15 23.17
N PHE A 91 -1.74 16.35 22.69
CA PHE A 91 -1.69 14.92 22.91
C PHE A 91 -0.35 14.52 23.55
N SER A 92 -0.40 13.72 24.58
CA SER A 92 0.79 13.21 25.28
C SER A 92 0.62 11.74 25.62
N GLY A 93 1.73 11.08 25.89
CA GLY A 93 1.72 9.69 26.30
C GLY A 93 1.05 8.78 25.27
N ASN A 94 0.36 7.77 25.75
CA ASN A 94 -0.29 6.75 24.92
C ASN A 94 -1.34 7.31 23.96
N THR A 95 -1.94 8.47 24.29
CA THR A 95 -2.92 9.13 23.43
C THR A 95 -2.30 9.61 22.11
N LEU A 96 -1.05 10.08 22.15
CA LEU A 96 -0.30 10.48 20.95
C LEU A 96 -0.12 9.28 20.00
N ILE A 97 0.26 8.11 20.55
CA ILE A 97 0.41 6.87 19.80
C ILE A 97 -0.90 6.51 19.09
N CYS A 98 -2.02 6.47 19.84
CA CYS A 98 -3.31 6.09 19.30
C CYS A 98 -3.82 7.07 18.23
N VAL A 99 -3.70 8.37 18.46
CA VAL A 99 -4.20 9.40 17.52
C VAL A 99 -3.43 9.36 16.21
N LEU A 100 -2.12 9.25 16.27
CA LEU A 100 -1.30 9.17 15.05
C LEU A 100 -1.47 7.84 14.33
N MET A 101 -1.52 6.73 15.05
CA MET A 101 -1.76 5.41 14.46
C MET A 101 -3.13 5.38 13.76
N PHE A 102 -4.17 5.96 14.37
CA PHE A 102 -5.48 6.10 13.75
C PHE A 102 -5.42 6.97 12.48
N ALA A 103 -4.69 8.08 12.52
CA ALA A 103 -4.51 8.94 11.34
C ALA A 103 -3.83 8.18 10.19
N PHE A 104 -2.74 7.45 10.46
CA PHE A 104 -2.09 6.62 9.44
C PHE A 104 -2.97 5.47 8.95
N ALA A 105 -3.77 4.87 9.83
CA ALA A 105 -4.73 3.85 9.43
C ALA A 105 -5.83 4.40 8.51
N LEU A 106 -6.35 5.60 8.81
CA LEU A 106 -7.29 6.27 7.90
C LEU A 106 -6.66 6.59 6.54
N MET A 107 -5.43 7.10 6.54
CA MET A 107 -4.72 7.38 5.30
C MET A 107 -4.44 6.10 4.50
N GLY A 108 -4.07 5.00 5.18
CA GLY A 108 -3.89 3.69 4.57
C GLY A 108 -5.16 3.17 3.91
N THR A 109 -6.30 3.21 4.60
CA THR A 109 -7.56 2.68 4.08
C THR A 109 -8.22 3.55 3.01
N VAL A 110 -7.87 4.84 2.92
CA VAL A 110 -8.44 5.78 1.92
C VAL A 110 -7.55 5.92 0.70
N PHE A 111 -6.25 6.09 0.92
CA PHE A 111 -5.29 6.39 -0.15
C PHE A 111 -4.39 5.21 -0.52
N GLY A 112 -4.41 4.12 0.26
CA GLY A 112 -3.48 3.02 0.05
C GLY A 112 -2.02 3.40 0.38
N LEU A 113 -1.83 4.25 1.40
CA LEU A 113 -0.55 4.86 1.76
C LEU A 113 0.54 3.80 2.02
N TRP A 114 1.54 3.76 1.16
CA TRP A 114 2.63 2.79 1.25
C TRP A 114 3.98 3.41 0.88
N GLU A 115 4.07 3.95 -0.33
CA GLU A 115 5.30 4.49 -0.89
C GLU A 115 5.72 5.80 -0.22
N GLU A 116 4.79 6.55 0.32
CA GLU A 116 5.02 7.84 0.98
C GLU A 116 5.45 7.72 2.45
N LEU A 117 5.37 6.51 3.05
CA LEU A 117 5.71 6.31 4.47
C LEU A 117 7.11 6.83 4.86
N PRO A 118 8.16 6.70 4.03
CA PRO A 118 9.47 7.27 4.35
C PRO A 118 9.46 8.80 4.50
N ALA A 119 8.62 9.51 3.74
CA ALA A 119 8.50 10.97 3.85
C ALA A 119 7.87 11.37 5.19
N TYR A 120 6.86 10.62 5.67
CA TYR A 120 6.26 10.86 6.98
C TYR A 120 7.19 10.51 8.14
N ALA A 121 8.10 9.55 7.96
CA ALA A 121 9.07 9.18 8.98
C ALA A 121 9.98 10.36 9.37
N VAL A 122 10.34 11.22 8.40
CA VAL A 122 11.14 12.43 8.65
C VAL A 122 10.46 13.39 9.64
N VAL A 123 9.13 13.38 9.68
CA VAL A 123 8.32 14.23 10.57
C VAL A 123 8.02 13.53 11.90
N VAL A 124 7.57 12.28 11.82
CA VAL A 124 7.00 11.56 12.96
C VAL A 124 8.10 11.07 13.91
N ILE A 125 9.25 10.61 13.40
CA ILE A 125 10.33 10.14 14.27
C ILE A 125 10.85 11.25 15.20
N PRO A 126 11.23 12.44 14.70
CA PRO A 126 11.61 13.54 15.58
C PRO A 126 10.53 13.93 16.60
N MET A 127 9.26 13.86 16.21
CA MET A 127 8.14 14.13 17.10
C MET A 127 8.07 13.13 18.26
N PHE A 128 8.24 11.84 17.98
CA PHE A 128 8.27 10.81 19.05
C PHE A 128 9.49 10.97 19.95
N LEU A 129 10.65 11.28 19.39
CA LEU A 129 11.85 11.59 20.18
C LEU A 129 11.64 12.81 21.09
N ALA A 130 11.00 13.87 20.59
CA ALA A 130 10.66 15.06 21.37
C ALA A 130 9.60 14.77 22.45
N ALA A 131 8.75 13.77 22.25
CA ALA A 131 7.77 13.30 23.21
C ALA A 131 8.36 12.38 24.30
N GLY A 132 9.65 12.02 24.19
CA GLY A 132 10.37 11.15 25.14
C GLY A 132 10.27 9.66 24.79
N TYR A 133 9.79 9.31 23.62
CA TYR A 133 9.80 7.96 23.09
C TYR A 133 11.06 7.68 22.25
N ASP A 134 11.25 6.43 21.88
CA ASP A 134 12.31 6.05 20.95
C ASP A 134 11.87 6.16 19.49
N ALA A 135 12.83 6.10 18.56
CA ALA A 135 12.58 6.15 17.13
C ALA A 135 11.75 4.94 16.64
N PHE A 136 11.89 3.79 17.27
CA PHE A 136 11.18 2.57 16.89
C PHE A 136 9.69 2.69 17.18
N THR A 137 9.28 3.33 18.27
CA THR A 137 7.88 3.66 18.56
C THR A 137 7.28 4.52 17.45
N GLY A 138 8.01 5.53 16.96
CA GLY A 138 7.59 6.35 15.82
C GLY A 138 7.41 5.51 14.55
N ILE A 139 8.35 4.64 14.24
CA ILE A 139 8.28 3.72 13.09
C ILE A 139 7.10 2.76 13.22
N MET A 140 6.88 2.18 14.40
CA MET A 140 5.72 1.31 14.66
C MET A 140 4.41 2.03 14.37
N VAL A 141 4.26 3.27 14.83
CA VAL A 141 3.02 4.04 14.64
C VAL A 141 2.75 4.27 13.15
N ILE A 142 3.76 4.64 12.37
CA ILE A 142 3.63 4.86 10.94
C ILE A 142 3.27 3.55 10.22
N ILE A 143 4.12 2.52 10.37
CA ILE A 143 4.00 1.28 9.60
C ILE A 143 2.77 0.50 10.02
N VAL A 144 2.60 0.25 11.33
CA VAL A 144 1.48 -0.57 11.82
C VAL A 144 0.15 0.15 11.59
N GLY A 145 0.13 1.49 11.74
CA GLY A 145 -1.04 2.29 11.40
C GLY A 145 -1.43 2.15 9.92
N ALA A 146 -0.49 2.43 9.01
CA ALA A 146 -0.74 2.32 7.57
C ALA A 146 -1.12 0.89 7.15
N VAL A 147 -0.43 -0.13 7.69
CA VAL A 147 -0.76 -1.55 7.43
C VAL A 147 -2.17 -1.89 7.89
N ALA A 148 -2.57 -1.47 9.10
CA ALA A 148 -3.93 -1.72 9.60
C ALA A 148 -5.00 -1.13 8.68
N GLY A 149 -4.75 0.06 8.14
CA GLY A 149 -5.60 0.71 7.16
C GLY A 149 -5.66 -0.02 5.83
N ASN A 150 -4.48 -0.33 5.27
CA ASN A 150 -4.35 -1.02 3.98
C ASN A 150 -4.90 -2.45 4.02
N MET A 151 -4.73 -3.19 5.11
CA MET A 151 -5.30 -4.54 5.25
C MET A 151 -6.82 -4.52 5.37
N ALA A 152 -7.37 -3.49 6.01
CA ALA A 152 -8.82 -3.32 6.10
C ALA A 152 -9.43 -2.82 4.79
N ASP A 153 -8.72 -1.94 4.08
CA ASP A 153 -8.99 -1.47 2.71
C ASP A 153 -10.45 -1.10 2.46
N ILE A 154 -11.02 -0.22 3.32
CA ILE A 154 -12.47 0.06 3.36
C ILE A 154 -12.96 0.67 2.05
N VAL A 155 -12.21 1.66 1.51
CA VAL A 155 -12.63 2.46 0.35
C VAL A 155 -11.51 2.67 -0.68
N ASN A 156 -10.35 2.07 -0.51
CA ASN A 156 -9.23 2.24 -1.42
C ASN A 156 -9.57 1.64 -2.81
N PRO A 157 -9.62 2.45 -3.86
CA PRO A 157 -10.01 1.98 -5.18
C PRO A 157 -8.93 1.11 -5.84
N TYR A 158 -7.68 1.20 -5.40
CA TYR A 158 -6.57 0.49 -6.05
C TYR A 158 -6.61 -1.01 -5.76
N ALA A 159 -6.53 -1.40 -4.49
CA ALA A 159 -6.47 -2.82 -4.15
C ALA A 159 -7.83 -3.51 -4.29
N ILE A 160 -8.91 -2.92 -3.73
CA ILE A 160 -10.24 -3.48 -3.87
C ILE A 160 -10.75 -3.40 -5.30
N GLY A 161 -10.49 -2.29 -6.00
CA GLY A 161 -10.87 -2.16 -7.41
C GLY A 161 -10.19 -3.22 -8.28
N ALA A 162 -8.89 -3.46 -8.07
CA ALA A 162 -8.17 -4.52 -8.76
C ALA A 162 -8.71 -5.92 -8.40
N ALA A 163 -9.02 -6.16 -7.10
CA ALA A 163 -9.59 -7.44 -6.66
C ALA A 163 -10.97 -7.68 -7.30
N VAL A 164 -11.85 -6.69 -7.30
CA VAL A 164 -13.19 -6.79 -7.94
C VAL A 164 -13.04 -7.04 -9.44
N ALA A 165 -12.20 -6.27 -10.13
CA ALA A 165 -11.94 -6.45 -11.54
C ALA A 165 -11.40 -7.86 -11.87
N ALA A 166 -10.54 -8.40 -11.01
CA ALA A 166 -9.99 -9.74 -11.20
C ALA A 166 -11.02 -10.88 -11.05
N THR A 167 -12.15 -10.63 -10.39
CA THR A 167 -13.22 -11.65 -10.27
C THR A 167 -14.02 -11.85 -11.56
N GLY A 168 -13.99 -10.87 -12.47
CA GLY A 168 -14.83 -10.87 -13.68
C GLY A 168 -16.34 -10.86 -13.39
N ASN A 169 -16.76 -10.57 -12.16
CA ASN A 169 -18.16 -10.54 -11.75
C ASN A 169 -18.65 -9.10 -11.65
N ASP A 170 -19.48 -8.69 -12.60
CA ASP A 170 -20.05 -7.35 -12.70
C ASP A 170 -21.04 -7.00 -11.56
N GLU A 171 -21.51 -8.00 -10.79
CA GLU A 171 -22.38 -7.77 -9.65
C GLU A 171 -21.61 -7.32 -8.40
N LEU A 172 -20.28 -7.55 -8.37
CA LEU A 172 -19.44 -7.15 -7.24
C LEU A 172 -18.95 -5.71 -7.39
N GLY A 173 -19.19 -4.91 -6.37
CA GLY A 173 -18.70 -3.53 -6.28
C GLY A 173 -17.64 -3.34 -5.21
N ILE A 174 -16.96 -2.19 -5.26
CA ILE A 174 -15.97 -1.78 -4.25
C ILE A 174 -16.59 -1.73 -2.84
N GLY A 175 -17.90 -1.47 -2.74
CA GLY A 175 -18.64 -1.41 -1.47
C GLY A 175 -18.97 -2.75 -0.83
N ASP A 176 -18.83 -3.85 -1.56
CA ASP A 176 -19.21 -5.16 -1.03
C ASP A 176 -18.26 -5.62 0.07
N GLY A 177 -18.82 -6.19 1.13
CA GLY A 177 -18.07 -6.59 2.31
C GLY A 177 -17.58 -5.43 3.18
N ILE A 178 -18.04 -4.19 3.00
CA ILE A 178 -17.59 -3.01 3.75
C ILE A 178 -17.73 -3.19 5.26
N VAL A 179 -18.78 -3.86 5.73
CA VAL A 179 -19.01 -4.12 7.17
C VAL A 179 -17.89 -4.98 7.75
N LEU A 180 -17.49 -6.04 7.05
CA LEU A 180 -16.38 -6.89 7.48
C LEU A 180 -15.07 -6.13 7.51
N ARG A 181 -14.83 -5.28 6.50
CA ARG A 181 -13.63 -4.43 6.40
C ARG A 181 -13.59 -3.39 7.51
N MET A 182 -14.72 -2.80 7.88
CA MET A 182 -14.81 -1.90 9.04
C MET A 182 -14.50 -2.62 10.36
N ILE A 183 -14.99 -3.84 10.54
CA ILE A 183 -14.67 -4.66 11.72
C ILE A 183 -13.16 -4.95 11.75
N LEU A 184 -12.59 -5.37 10.63
CA LEU A 184 -11.15 -5.60 10.48
C LEU A 184 -10.33 -4.35 10.80
N PHE A 185 -10.74 -3.18 10.31
CA PHE A 185 -10.09 -1.91 10.60
C PHE A 185 -10.00 -1.66 12.10
N VAL A 186 -11.12 -1.78 12.79
CA VAL A 186 -11.16 -1.56 14.25
C VAL A 186 -10.30 -2.57 15.00
N VAL A 187 -10.41 -3.85 14.65
CA VAL A 187 -9.62 -4.92 15.30
C VAL A 187 -8.12 -4.69 15.10
N LEU A 188 -7.69 -4.46 13.86
CA LEU A 188 -6.27 -4.25 13.53
C LEU A 188 -5.72 -2.98 14.18
N LEU A 189 -6.51 -1.90 14.18
CA LEU A 189 -6.13 -0.65 14.84
C LEU A 189 -5.96 -0.83 16.36
N VAL A 190 -6.91 -1.49 17.01
CA VAL A 190 -6.83 -1.76 18.46
C VAL A 190 -5.62 -2.63 18.78
N MET A 191 -5.38 -3.69 18.01
CA MET A 191 -4.21 -4.56 18.18
C MET A 191 -2.90 -3.77 17.95
N GLY A 192 -2.85 -2.92 16.94
CA GLY A 192 -1.72 -2.06 16.64
C GLY A 192 -1.43 -1.08 17.78
N CYS A 193 -2.45 -0.36 18.25
CA CYS A 193 -2.33 0.56 19.37
C CYS A 193 -1.86 -0.16 20.64
N PHE A 194 -2.45 -1.30 20.95
CA PHE A 194 -2.06 -2.09 22.12
C PHE A 194 -0.59 -2.54 22.04
N SER A 195 -0.16 -3.02 20.88
CA SER A 195 1.24 -3.46 20.65
C SER A 195 2.23 -2.31 20.79
N ALA A 196 1.93 -1.17 20.18
CA ALA A 196 2.80 0.01 20.23
C ALA A 196 2.87 0.61 21.66
N ILE A 197 1.74 0.70 22.37
CA ILE A 197 1.69 1.18 23.75
C ILE A 197 2.44 0.23 24.67
N ARG A 198 2.25 -1.08 24.51
CA ARG A 198 2.96 -2.06 25.32
C ARG A 198 4.47 -1.94 25.14
N TYR A 199 4.92 -1.80 23.91
CA TYR A 199 6.34 -1.59 23.60
C TYR A 199 6.86 -0.28 24.19
N ALA A 200 6.15 0.82 23.99
CA ALA A 200 6.55 2.15 24.44
C ALA A 200 6.65 2.30 25.97
N ASN A 201 5.97 1.43 26.73
CA ASN A 201 5.97 1.42 28.20
C ASN A 201 6.93 0.36 28.79
N THR A 202 7.71 -0.35 27.96
CA THR A 202 8.71 -1.33 28.41
C THR A 202 10.08 -0.71 28.51
#